data_1af7f79519584de322fab442234f2868
#
_entry.id   1af7f79519584de322fab442234f2868
#
_cell.length_a   1.000
_cell.length_b   1.000
_cell.length_c   1.000
_cell.angle_alpha   90.00
_cell.angle_beta   90.00
_cell.angle_gamma   90.00
#
_symmetry.space_group_name_H-M   'P 1'
#
loop_
_entity.id
_entity.type
_entity.pdbx_description
1 polymer ?
#
loop_
_entity_poly.entity_id
_entity_poly.type
_entity_poly.pdbx_seq_one_letter_code
_entity_poly.pdbx_strand_id
1 'polypeptide(L)'
;MTAELAEFVAQGDLFVLTGAGLSTESGIPDYRKPDGTRRTVPMTFQQFLSGDDARRRYWVRSAVGWERFAAARPNGGHHAVAALQRAGLAQHLVTQNVDGLHAASGADALELHGSLSSVQCVECGSRSDRAEFQGRIRDANPNLPRDVALLADGDAEVARSAQDAFVLVACPHCGSLVVKPDVVMFGESVPTATVEHCYAQLELSRAVVVLGSSLKVMSGFRFVSAALKSGKPVALVGLGSMRGSERADLVLHEPLGATLTATCERLGLQVQTEANATT
;
A
#
# COMPACT_ATOMS: atom_id res chain seq x y z
N MET A 1 -2.17 24.62 10.50
CA MET A 1 -2.26 23.22 9.99
C MET A 1 -0.96 22.74 9.35
N THR A 2 -0.55 23.19 8.15
CA THR A 2 0.77 22.81 7.57
C THR A 2 1.97 23.28 8.40
N ALA A 3 1.87 24.39 9.12
CA ALA A 3 2.93 24.87 10.02
C ALA A 3 3.15 23.90 11.19
N GLU A 4 2.08 23.44 11.83
CA GLU A 4 2.13 22.49 12.94
C GLU A 4 2.73 21.15 12.52
N LEU A 5 2.38 20.68 11.30
CA LEU A 5 3.00 19.47 10.75
C LEU A 5 4.49 19.68 10.45
N ALA A 6 4.86 20.83 9.90
CA ALA A 6 6.26 21.17 9.64
C ALA A 6 7.09 21.23 10.95
N GLU A 7 6.56 21.85 12.00
CA GLU A 7 7.18 21.86 13.33
C GLU A 7 7.33 20.45 13.93
N PHE A 8 6.28 19.61 13.78
CA PHE A 8 6.32 18.23 14.24
C PHE A 8 7.38 17.40 13.51
N VAL A 9 7.46 17.54 12.18
CA VAL A 9 8.38 16.81 11.32
C VAL A 9 9.81 17.31 11.42
N ALA A 10 10.03 18.62 11.62
CA ALA A 10 11.36 19.25 11.71
C ALA A 10 12.25 18.65 12.79
N GLN A 11 11.65 18.04 13.82
CA GLN A 11 12.40 17.43 14.92
C GLN A 11 13.09 16.11 14.54
N GLY A 12 12.76 15.53 13.37
CA GLY A 12 13.39 14.30 12.87
C GLY A 12 13.05 13.03 13.64
N ASP A 13 13.82 11.98 13.40
CA ASP A 13 13.71 10.65 14.01
C ASP A 13 12.30 10.08 13.95
N LEU A 14 11.67 10.13 12.76
CA LEU A 14 10.28 9.74 12.58
C LEU A 14 10.14 8.29 12.11
N PHE A 15 9.19 7.59 12.73
CA PHE A 15 8.56 6.41 12.15
C PHE A 15 7.35 6.86 11.33
N VAL A 16 7.43 6.73 10.02
CA VAL A 16 6.36 7.11 9.10
C VAL A 16 5.61 5.87 8.66
N LEU A 17 4.29 5.84 8.88
CA LEU A 17 3.40 4.77 8.43
C LEU A 17 2.44 5.30 7.36
N THR A 18 2.53 4.77 6.14
CA THR A 18 1.64 5.18 5.06
C THR A 18 0.54 4.16 4.77
N GLY A 19 -0.57 4.61 4.21
CA GLY A 19 -1.70 3.78 3.82
C GLY A 19 -2.34 4.23 2.50
N ALA A 20 -3.40 3.55 2.09
CA ALA A 20 -4.03 3.67 0.77
C ALA A 20 -4.47 5.10 0.40
N GLY A 21 -4.78 5.95 1.39
CA GLY A 21 -5.11 7.35 1.15
C GLY A 21 -3.97 8.16 0.51
N LEU A 22 -2.70 7.72 0.63
CA LEU A 22 -1.58 8.37 -0.04
C LEU A 22 -1.61 8.13 -1.56
N SER A 23 -2.12 6.99 -2.02
CA SER A 23 -2.12 6.60 -3.43
C SER A 23 -3.38 7.01 -4.20
N THR A 24 -4.36 7.64 -3.53
CA THR A 24 -5.62 8.07 -4.18
C THR A 24 -5.38 9.10 -5.29
N GLU A 25 -4.46 10.04 -5.08
CA GLU A 25 -4.06 11.04 -6.08
C GLU A 25 -3.25 10.42 -7.25
N SER A 26 -2.78 9.18 -7.11
CA SER A 26 -2.17 8.37 -8.17
C SER A 26 -3.18 7.53 -8.97
N GLY A 27 -4.49 7.69 -8.69
CA GLY A 27 -5.57 6.96 -9.35
C GLY A 27 -5.83 5.56 -8.79
N ILE A 28 -5.19 5.17 -7.67
CA ILE A 28 -5.47 3.92 -6.95
C ILE A 28 -6.50 4.23 -5.87
N PRO A 29 -7.73 3.66 -5.95
CA PRO A 29 -8.75 3.92 -4.96
C PRO A 29 -8.37 3.38 -3.57
N ASP A 30 -8.79 4.07 -2.53
CA ASP A 30 -8.67 3.57 -1.16
C ASP A 30 -9.77 2.52 -0.84
N TYR A 31 -9.53 1.71 0.19
CA TYR A 31 -10.45 0.64 0.62
C TYR A 31 -11.72 1.17 1.29
N ARG A 32 -11.73 2.44 1.69
CA ARG A 32 -12.81 3.03 2.48
C ARG A 32 -13.20 4.40 1.96
N LYS A 33 -14.49 4.68 2.04
CA LYS A 33 -15.02 6.03 1.84
C LYS A 33 -14.66 6.93 3.04
N PRO A 34 -14.76 8.26 2.89
CA PRO A 34 -14.50 9.19 4.01
C PRO A 34 -15.36 8.91 5.26
N ASP A 35 -16.56 8.36 5.09
CA ASP A 35 -17.44 7.94 6.19
C ASP A 35 -16.98 6.67 6.92
N GLY A 36 -15.86 6.07 6.47
CA GLY A 36 -15.28 4.85 7.05
C GLY A 36 -15.90 3.55 6.56
N THR A 37 -16.94 3.57 5.72
CA THR A 37 -17.53 2.37 5.11
C THR A 37 -16.58 1.77 4.09
N ARG A 38 -16.59 0.45 3.94
CA ARG A 38 -15.77 -0.23 2.92
C ARG A 38 -16.36 -0.02 1.53
N ARG A 39 -15.51 0.24 0.54
CA ARG A 39 -15.89 0.28 -0.88
C ARG A 39 -16.12 -1.13 -1.44
N THR A 40 -15.27 -2.07 -1.05
CA THR A 40 -15.33 -3.48 -1.45
C THR A 40 -14.94 -4.36 -0.28
N VAL A 41 -15.33 -5.63 -0.34
CA VAL A 41 -14.89 -6.67 0.59
C VAL A 41 -13.83 -7.51 -0.13
N PRO A 42 -12.54 -7.33 0.19
CA PRO A 42 -11.48 -8.11 -0.44
C PRO A 42 -11.61 -9.60 -0.11
N MET A 43 -11.15 -10.45 -1.02
CA MET A 43 -11.09 -11.89 -0.79
C MET A 43 -10.12 -12.19 0.35
N THR A 44 -10.52 -13.08 1.27
CA THR A 44 -9.62 -13.57 2.30
C THR A 44 -8.73 -14.70 1.78
N PHE A 45 -7.60 -14.93 2.46
CA PHE A 45 -6.70 -16.04 2.12
C PHE A 45 -7.40 -17.41 2.20
N GLN A 46 -8.25 -17.62 3.21
CA GLN A 46 -9.03 -18.86 3.36
C GLN A 46 -9.99 -19.05 2.18
N GLN A 47 -10.64 -17.98 1.71
CA GLN A 47 -11.47 -18.03 0.51
C GLN A 47 -10.64 -18.33 -0.74
N PHE A 48 -9.45 -17.73 -0.88
CA PHE A 48 -8.54 -18.02 -1.99
C PHE A 48 -8.10 -19.48 -2.02
N LEU A 49 -7.87 -20.09 -0.86
CA LEU A 49 -7.50 -21.50 -0.73
C LEU A 49 -8.67 -22.47 -0.93
N SER A 50 -9.92 -22.01 -0.90
CA SER A 50 -11.10 -22.89 -0.89
C SER A 50 -11.32 -23.70 -2.18
N GLY A 51 -10.65 -23.35 -3.28
CA GLY A 51 -10.71 -24.11 -4.52
C GLY A 51 -10.34 -23.28 -5.76
N ASP A 52 -10.31 -23.95 -6.92
CA ASP A 52 -9.94 -23.32 -8.19
C ASP A 52 -10.92 -22.23 -8.61
N ASP A 53 -12.20 -22.36 -8.32
CA ASP A 53 -13.21 -21.35 -8.65
C ASP A 53 -12.95 -20.02 -7.90
N ALA A 54 -12.52 -20.10 -6.62
CA ALA A 54 -12.14 -18.92 -5.88
C ALA A 54 -10.86 -18.27 -6.45
N ARG A 55 -9.87 -19.07 -6.83
CA ARG A 55 -8.66 -18.62 -7.50
C ARG A 55 -8.92 -18.01 -8.88
N ARG A 56 -9.80 -18.63 -9.70
CA ARG A 56 -10.25 -18.04 -10.98
C ARG A 56 -10.89 -16.68 -10.77
N ARG A 57 -11.83 -16.57 -9.81
CA ARG A 57 -12.49 -15.31 -9.47
C ARG A 57 -11.48 -14.24 -9.02
N TYR A 58 -10.47 -14.62 -8.25
CA TYR A 58 -9.40 -13.70 -7.87
C TYR A 58 -8.57 -13.26 -9.08
N TRP A 59 -8.00 -14.24 -9.80
CA TRP A 59 -7.02 -13.97 -10.84
C TRP A 59 -7.58 -13.27 -12.07
N VAL A 60 -8.82 -13.57 -12.49
CA VAL A 60 -9.44 -12.84 -13.60
C VAL A 60 -9.57 -11.36 -13.29
N ARG A 61 -10.00 -11.02 -12.09
CA ARG A 61 -10.16 -9.62 -11.64
C ARG A 61 -8.81 -8.92 -11.52
N SER A 62 -7.86 -9.56 -10.86
CA SER A 62 -6.50 -9.04 -10.70
C SER A 62 -5.77 -8.89 -12.04
N ALA A 63 -5.94 -9.83 -12.97
CA ALA A 63 -5.32 -9.76 -14.28
C ALA A 63 -5.85 -8.60 -15.14
N VAL A 64 -7.15 -8.35 -15.06
CA VAL A 64 -7.80 -7.26 -15.80
C VAL A 64 -7.45 -5.89 -15.19
N GLY A 65 -7.38 -5.79 -13.86
CA GLY A 65 -7.01 -4.55 -13.16
C GLY A 65 -5.53 -4.18 -13.26
N TRP A 66 -4.67 -5.17 -13.54
CA TRP A 66 -3.22 -5.02 -13.47
C TRP A 66 -2.65 -3.90 -14.35
N GLU A 67 -3.12 -3.73 -15.57
CA GLU A 67 -2.55 -2.74 -16.50
C GLU A 67 -2.68 -1.31 -15.95
N ARG A 68 -3.84 -0.98 -15.39
CA ARG A 68 -4.08 0.33 -14.77
C ARG A 68 -3.27 0.48 -13.49
N PHE A 69 -3.21 -0.59 -12.70
CA PHE A 69 -2.44 -0.58 -11.46
C PHE A 69 -0.94 -0.36 -11.74
N ALA A 70 -0.37 -1.11 -12.69
CA ALA A 70 1.02 -0.99 -13.11
C ALA A 70 1.34 0.35 -13.81
N ALA A 71 0.32 1.02 -14.37
CA ALA A 71 0.47 2.33 -15.00
C ALA A 71 0.45 3.50 -13.98
N ALA A 72 0.08 3.25 -12.72
CA ALA A 72 0.06 4.29 -11.69
C ALA A 72 1.46 4.91 -11.50
N ARG A 73 1.49 6.20 -11.19
CA ARG A 73 2.73 6.94 -10.94
C ARG A 73 2.71 7.57 -9.57
N PRO A 74 3.87 7.76 -8.92
CA PRO A 74 3.95 8.51 -7.68
C PRO A 74 3.33 9.89 -7.82
N ASN A 75 2.64 10.34 -6.79
CA ASN A 75 2.09 11.69 -6.70
C ASN A 75 2.94 12.57 -5.78
N GLY A 76 2.56 13.84 -5.64
CA GLY A 76 3.27 14.82 -4.80
C GLY A 76 3.50 14.34 -3.36
N GLY A 77 2.57 13.58 -2.78
CA GLY A 77 2.70 13.00 -1.45
C GLY A 77 3.83 11.97 -1.37
N HIS A 78 3.99 11.09 -2.36
CA HIS A 78 5.09 10.12 -2.40
C HIS A 78 6.44 10.82 -2.55
N HIS A 79 6.54 11.80 -3.44
CA HIS A 79 7.76 12.58 -3.63
C HIS A 79 8.13 13.41 -2.39
N ALA A 80 7.14 13.96 -1.68
CA ALA A 80 7.36 14.65 -0.43
C ALA A 80 7.90 13.72 0.67
N VAL A 81 7.33 12.51 0.82
CA VAL A 81 7.85 11.50 1.76
C VAL A 81 9.28 11.11 1.41
N ALA A 82 9.60 10.93 0.13
CA ALA A 82 10.96 10.67 -0.33
C ALA A 82 11.91 11.84 -0.01
N ALA A 83 11.45 13.08 -0.12
CA ALA A 83 12.24 14.27 0.24
C ALA A 83 12.51 14.32 1.76
N LEU A 84 11.51 14.03 2.60
CA LEU A 84 11.68 13.94 4.05
C LEU A 84 12.68 12.83 4.44
N GLN A 85 12.65 11.70 3.75
CA GLN A 85 13.58 10.59 4.00
C GLN A 85 15.02 10.98 3.59
N ARG A 86 15.21 11.58 2.41
CA ARG A 86 16.53 12.08 1.99
C ARG A 86 17.11 13.15 2.93
N ALA A 87 16.25 13.95 3.55
CA ALA A 87 16.66 14.94 4.55
C ALA A 87 16.95 14.32 5.94
N GLY A 88 16.81 13.01 6.10
CA GLY A 88 17.04 12.33 7.38
C GLY A 88 15.94 12.58 8.43
N LEU A 89 14.79 13.13 8.03
CA LEU A 89 13.67 13.39 8.94
C LEU A 89 12.76 12.16 9.11
N ALA A 90 12.51 11.42 8.03
CA ALA A 90 11.70 10.20 7.97
C ALA A 90 12.60 8.97 7.84
N GLN A 91 13.33 8.60 8.89
CA GLN A 91 14.34 7.53 8.85
C GLN A 91 13.73 6.16 8.68
N HIS A 92 12.55 5.93 9.25
CA HIS A 92 11.87 4.64 9.22
C HIS A 92 10.53 4.79 8.51
N LEU A 93 10.51 4.40 7.24
CA LEU A 93 9.32 4.43 6.40
C LEU A 93 8.73 3.04 6.25
N VAL A 94 7.51 2.85 6.73
CA VAL A 94 6.72 1.62 6.59
C VAL A 94 5.46 1.92 5.80
N THR A 95 5.16 1.13 4.80
CA THR A 95 3.93 1.27 4.03
C THR A 95 3.01 0.06 4.17
N GLN A 96 1.71 0.32 4.32
CA GLN A 96 0.67 -0.69 4.22
C GLN A 96 0.27 -0.95 2.76
N ASN A 97 0.69 -0.07 1.84
CA ASN A 97 0.39 -0.16 0.42
C ASN A 97 1.26 -1.25 -0.24
N VAL A 98 0.71 -1.82 -1.31
CA VAL A 98 1.33 -2.90 -2.09
C VAL A 98 1.61 -2.47 -3.53
N ASP A 99 1.59 -1.16 -3.80
CA ASP A 99 1.60 -0.55 -5.13
C ASP A 99 3.01 -0.22 -5.66
N GLY A 100 4.03 -0.29 -4.81
CA GLY A 100 5.41 0.02 -5.19
C GLY A 100 5.70 1.51 -5.43
N LEU A 101 4.72 2.43 -5.20
CA LEU A 101 4.87 3.84 -5.54
C LEU A 101 5.90 4.57 -4.68
N HIS A 102 6.16 4.12 -3.45
CA HIS A 102 7.27 4.65 -2.66
C HIS A 102 8.63 4.38 -3.32
N ALA A 103 8.88 3.14 -3.72
CA ALA A 103 10.11 2.78 -4.43
C ALA A 103 10.24 3.55 -5.77
N ALA A 104 9.14 3.67 -6.52
CA ALA A 104 9.10 4.46 -7.75
C ALA A 104 9.35 5.96 -7.53
N SER A 105 9.07 6.51 -6.35
CA SER A 105 9.41 7.91 -5.97
C SER A 105 10.83 8.08 -5.43
N GLY A 106 11.60 7.01 -5.35
CA GLY A 106 12.96 6.99 -4.79
C GLY A 106 12.99 6.95 -3.25
N ALA A 107 11.90 6.54 -2.60
CA ALA A 107 11.87 6.29 -1.17
C ALA A 107 12.13 4.81 -0.85
N ASP A 108 12.90 4.56 0.21
CA ASP A 108 13.12 3.21 0.75
C ASP A 108 12.05 2.92 1.82
N ALA A 109 11.03 2.18 1.43
CA ALA A 109 9.89 1.84 2.28
C ALA A 109 9.84 0.33 2.56
N LEU A 110 9.68 -0.04 3.83
CA LEU A 110 9.35 -1.41 4.19
C LEU A 110 7.88 -1.68 3.86
N GLU A 111 7.62 -2.61 2.94
CA GLU A 111 6.28 -3.02 2.53
C GLU A 111 5.68 -4.01 3.54
N LEU A 112 4.88 -3.49 4.49
CA LEU A 112 4.30 -4.28 5.59
C LEU A 112 3.40 -5.41 5.12
N HIS A 113 2.72 -5.21 4.02
CA HIS A 113 1.78 -6.17 3.45
C HIS A 113 2.30 -6.83 2.17
N GLY A 114 3.61 -6.74 1.89
CA GLY A 114 4.21 -7.27 0.66
C GLY A 114 3.95 -6.39 -0.55
N SER A 115 4.13 -6.94 -1.74
CA SER A 115 4.07 -6.19 -3.00
C SER A 115 3.29 -6.90 -4.10
N LEU A 116 2.52 -6.15 -4.88
CA LEU A 116 1.87 -6.65 -6.10
C LEU A 116 2.85 -6.80 -7.27
N SER A 117 4.10 -6.35 -7.16
CA SER A 117 5.13 -6.52 -8.18
C SER A 117 5.61 -7.97 -8.33
N SER A 118 5.28 -8.84 -7.39
CA SER A 118 5.64 -10.25 -7.42
C SER A 118 4.45 -11.17 -7.10
N VAL A 119 4.59 -12.44 -7.45
CA VAL A 119 3.67 -13.52 -7.10
C VAL A 119 4.43 -14.64 -6.37
N GLN A 120 3.74 -15.35 -5.50
CA GLN A 120 4.30 -16.44 -4.72
C GLN A 120 3.46 -17.72 -4.89
N CYS A 121 4.12 -18.84 -5.11
CA CYS A 121 3.50 -20.15 -5.00
C CYS A 121 3.33 -20.52 -3.52
N VAL A 122 2.11 -20.83 -3.10
CA VAL A 122 1.82 -21.20 -1.70
C VAL A 122 2.44 -22.56 -1.34
N GLU A 123 2.53 -23.49 -2.31
CA GLU A 123 3.00 -24.85 -2.07
C GLU A 123 4.55 -24.94 -1.93
N CYS A 124 5.28 -24.35 -2.86
CA CYS A 124 6.74 -24.46 -2.87
C CYS A 124 7.48 -23.17 -2.44
N GLY A 125 6.77 -22.08 -2.17
CA GLY A 125 7.34 -20.81 -1.77
C GLY A 125 8.09 -20.03 -2.85
N SER A 126 8.19 -20.56 -4.08
CA SER A 126 8.88 -19.86 -5.18
C SER A 126 8.19 -18.55 -5.53
N ARG A 127 8.99 -17.53 -5.85
CA ARG A 127 8.53 -16.22 -6.28
C ARG A 127 8.88 -15.97 -7.73
N SER A 128 8.06 -15.20 -8.43
CA SER A 128 8.32 -14.70 -9.77
C SER A 128 7.77 -13.30 -9.96
N ASP A 129 8.28 -12.60 -10.96
CA ASP A 129 7.83 -11.26 -11.31
C ASP A 129 6.35 -11.25 -11.74
N ARG A 130 5.62 -10.22 -11.31
CA ARG A 130 4.19 -10.10 -11.60
C ARG A 130 3.90 -9.81 -13.08
N ALA A 131 4.76 -9.04 -13.75
CA ALA A 131 4.57 -8.72 -15.16
C ALA A 131 4.83 -9.97 -16.04
N GLU A 132 5.84 -10.79 -15.68
CA GLU A 132 6.08 -12.09 -16.32
C GLU A 132 4.87 -13.02 -16.13
N PHE A 133 4.36 -13.13 -14.88
CA PHE A 133 3.18 -13.94 -14.59
C PHE A 133 1.94 -13.42 -15.33
N GLN A 134 1.79 -12.10 -15.48
CA GLN A 134 0.73 -11.48 -16.27
C GLN A 134 0.82 -11.85 -17.75
N GLY A 135 2.02 -11.91 -18.32
CA GLY A 135 2.23 -12.39 -19.68
C GLY A 135 1.69 -13.81 -19.86
N ARG A 136 2.05 -14.72 -18.97
CA ARG A 136 1.57 -16.11 -18.98
C ARG A 136 0.05 -16.21 -18.80
N ILE A 137 -0.56 -15.33 -17.95
CA ILE A 137 -2.02 -15.26 -17.84
C ILE A 137 -2.65 -14.85 -19.17
N ARG A 138 -2.10 -13.85 -19.87
CA ARG A 138 -2.64 -13.40 -21.17
C ARG A 138 -2.53 -14.47 -22.24
N ASP A 139 -1.41 -15.18 -22.29
CA ASP A 139 -1.20 -16.27 -23.23
C ASP A 139 -2.23 -17.40 -23.04
N ALA A 140 -2.51 -17.74 -21.78
CA ALA A 140 -3.51 -18.75 -21.42
C ALA A 140 -4.97 -18.25 -21.57
N ASN A 141 -5.19 -16.92 -21.61
CA ASN A 141 -6.51 -16.29 -21.63
C ASN A 141 -6.60 -15.16 -22.66
N PRO A 142 -6.52 -15.42 -23.96
CA PRO A 142 -6.43 -14.37 -24.98
C PRO A 142 -7.69 -13.48 -25.08
N ASN A 143 -8.81 -13.94 -24.58
CA ASN A 143 -10.10 -13.23 -24.62
C ASN A 143 -10.41 -12.45 -23.33
N LEU A 144 -9.43 -12.19 -22.45
CA LEU A 144 -9.65 -11.40 -21.25
C LEU A 144 -10.13 -9.98 -21.59
N PRO A 145 -11.15 -9.44 -20.89
CA PRO A 145 -11.55 -8.05 -21.03
C PRO A 145 -10.38 -7.09 -20.76
N ARG A 146 -10.31 -5.98 -21.51
CA ARG A 146 -9.23 -4.99 -21.37
C ARG A 146 -9.69 -3.66 -20.77
N ASP A 147 -10.99 -3.37 -20.80
CA ASP A 147 -11.55 -2.09 -20.41
C ASP A 147 -12.65 -2.28 -19.36
N VAL A 148 -12.25 -2.28 -18.09
CA VAL A 148 -13.16 -2.41 -16.96
C VAL A 148 -12.79 -1.43 -15.84
N ALA A 149 -13.76 -1.06 -15.02
CA ALA A 149 -13.54 -0.18 -13.89
C ALA A 149 -12.68 -0.86 -12.81
N LEU A 150 -11.69 -0.14 -12.27
CA LEU A 150 -10.91 -0.59 -11.13
C LEU A 150 -11.70 -0.47 -9.84
N LEU A 151 -11.53 -1.48 -8.98
CA LEU A 151 -11.98 -1.45 -7.59
C LEU A 151 -10.83 -1.03 -6.65
N ALA A 152 -11.16 -0.78 -5.38
CA ALA A 152 -10.22 -0.29 -4.37
C ALA A 152 -9.06 -1.25 -4.04
N ASP A 153 -9.19 -2.52 -4.37
CA ASP A 153 -8.18 -3.57 -4.18
C ASP A 153 -7.28 -3.78 -5.42
N GLY A 154 -7.38 -2.88 -6.42
CA GLY A 154 -6.67 -3.02 -7.70
C GLY A 154 -7.32 -4.04 -8.65
N ASP A 155 -8.38 -4.70 -8.23
CA ASP A 155 -9.15 -5.65 -9.01
C ASP A 155 -10.14 -4.95 -9.94
N ALA A 156 -10.70 -5.70 -10.92
CA ALA A 156 -11.73 -5.23 -11.82
C ALA A 156 -13.06 -5.93 -11.57
N GLU A 157 -14.17 -5.28 -11.92
CA GLU A 157 -15.47 -5.93 -11.94
C GLU A 157 -15.61 -6.73 -13.24
N VAL A 158 -15.76 -8.05 -13.13
CA VAL A 158 -15.73 -8.98 -14.28
C VAL A 158 -16.96 -9.86 -14.28
N ALA A 159 -17.56 -10.05 -15.45
CA ALA A 159 -18.74 -10.91 -15.63
C ALA A 159 -18.46 -12.36 -15.22
N ARG A 160 -19.48 -13.07 -14.72
CA ARG A 160 -19.37 -14.46 -14.26
C ARG A 160 -18.86 -15.39 -15.36
N SER A 161 -19.32 -15.21 -16.60
CA SER A 161 -18.87 -16.00 -17.76
C SER A 161 -17.36 -15.92 -18.01
N ALA A 162 -16.75 -14.74 -17.80
CA ALA A 162 -15.30 -14.60 -17.93
C ALA A 162 -14.54 -15.24 -16.77
N GLN A 163 -15.14 -15.29 -15.57
CA GLN A 163 -14.58 -16.02 -14.42
C GLN A 163 -14.57 -17.54 -14.69
N ASP A 164 -15.69 -18.08 -15.18
CA ASP A 164 -15.85 -19.50 -15.45
C ASP A 164 -14.93 -19.99 -16.59
N ALA A 165 -14.66 -19.13 -17.59
CA ALA A 165 -13.77 -19.42 -18.70
C ALA A 165 -12.27 -19.21 -18.38
N PHE A 166 -11.93 -18.61 -17.24
CA PHE A 166 -10.56 -18.27 -16.92
C PHE A 166 -9.68 -19.49 -16.65
N VAL A 167 -8.56 -19.59 -17.35
CA VAL A 167 -7.55 -20.63 -17.19
C VAL A 167 -6.52 -20.19 -16.17
N LEU A 168 -6.40 -20.92 -15.05
CA LEU A 168 -5.37 -20.68 -14.04
C LEU A 168 -3.98 -21.02 -14.58
N VAL A 169 -2.99 -20.21 -14.21
CA VAL A 169 -1.59 -20.40 -14.59
C VAL A 169 -0.84 -21.08 -13.46
N ALA A 170 -0.21 -22.21 -13.76
CA ALA A 170 0.51 -23.01 -12.78
C ALA A 170 1.87 -22.37 -12.40
N CYS A 171 2.34 -22.71 -11.21
CA CYS A 171 3.71 -22.42 -10.78
C CYS A 171 4.71 -23.11 -11.72
N PRO A 172 5.72 -22.41 -12.26
CA PRO A 172 6.69 -23.01 -13.18
C PRO A 172 7.62 -24.03 -12.52
N HIS A 173 7.74 -23.99 -11.18
CA HIS A 173 8.62 -24.88 -10.43
C HIS A 173 7.98 -26.20 -10.00
N CYS A 174 6.73 -26.14 -9.51
CA CYS A 174 6.09 -27.35 -8.94
C CYS A 174 4.76 -27.73 -9.61
N GLY A 175 4.27 -26.95 -10.58
CA GLY A 175 3.01 -27.23 -11.28
C GLY A 175 1.75 -26.88 -10.50
N SER A 176 1.84 -26.40 -9.25
CA SER A 176 0.70 -26.02 -8.42
C SER A 176 -0.08 -24.85 -9.02
N LEU A 177 -1.42 -24.92 -8.95
CA LEU A 177 -2.31 -23.80 -9.30
C LEU A 177 -2.53 -22.83 -8.12
N VAL A 178 -1.90 -23.06 -6.96
CA VAL A 178 -2.04 -22.23 -5.77
C VAL A 178 -0.95 -21.14 -5.78
N VAL A 179 -1.03 -20.28 -6.77
CA VAL A 179 -0.17 -19.08 -6.90
C VAL A 179 -0.98 -17.86 -6.48
N LYS A 180 -0.45 -17.04 -5.58
CA LYS A 180 -1.07 -15.79 -5.12
C LYS A 180 -0.15 -14.60 -5.39
N PRO A 181 -0.63 -13.33 -5.39
CA PRO A 181 0.28 -12.20 -5.31
C PRO A 181 1.10 -12.28 -4.01
N ASP A 182 2.31 -11.77 -4.02
CA ASP A 182 3.20 -11.78 -2.84
C ASP A 182 2.80 -10.69 -1.84
N VAL A 183 1.52 -10.70 -1.45
CA VAL A 183 0.93 -9.79 -0.48
C VAL A 183 0.32 -10.55 0.69
N VAL A 184 0.23 -9.91 1.83
CA VAL A 184 -0.53 -10.40 2.99
C VAL A 184 -2.02 -10.19 2.71
N MET A 185 -2.72 -11.24 2.33
CA MET A 185 -4.16 -11.18 2.08
C MET A 185 -4.95 -11.01 3.39
N PHE A 186 -6.20 -10.55 3.30
CA PHE A 186 -7.06 -10.51 4.48
C PHE A 186 -7.20 -11.92 5.09
N GLY A 187 -7.03 -12.01 6.41
CA GLY A 187 -6.99 -13.29 7.15
C GLY A 187 -5.62 -13.95 7.23
N GLU A 188 -4.60 -13.45 6.53
CA GLU A 188 -3.21 -13.80 6.78
C GLU A 188 -2.58 -12.93 7.87
N SER A 189 -1.49 -13.41 8.43
CA SER A 189 -0.66 -12.63 9.35
C SER A 189 0.55 -12.05 8.62
N VAL A 190 0.90 -10.81 8.94
CA VAL A 190 2.20 -10.26 8.53
C VAL A 190 3.31 -11.14 9.13
N PRO A 191 4.37 -11.47 8.38
CA PRO A 191 5.48 -12.27 8.90
C PRO A 191 6.04 -11.70 10.20
N THR A 192 6.28 -12.56 11.18
CA THR A 192 6.73 -12.16 12.53
C THR A 192 8.00 -11.33 12.48
N ALA A 193 9.00 -11.75 11.67
CA ALA A 193 10.25 -11.01 11.51
C ALA A 193 10.05 -9.59 10.99
N THR A 194 9.10 -9.37 10.05
CA THR A 194 8.75 -8.04 9.54
C THR A 194 8.15 -7.16 10.65
N VAL A 195 7.26 -7.75 11.47
CA VAL A 195 6.63 -7.03 12.59
C VAL A 195 7.67 -6.66 13.66
N GLU A 196 8.56 -7.59 14.02
CA GLU A 196 9.64 -7.35 14.98
C GLU A 196 10.59 -6.26 14.50
N HIS A 197 10.96 -6.29 13.21
CA HIS A 197 11.77 -5.24 12.60
C HIS A 197 11.10 -3.86 12.70
N CYS A 198 9.81 -3.77 12.37
CA CYS A 198 9.06 -2.52 12.51
C CYS A 198 9.00 -2.03 13.96
N TYR A 199 8.86 -2.92 14.94
CA TYR A 199 8.91 -2.52 16.36
C TYR A 199 10.29 -2.01 16.78
N ALA A 200 11.37 -2.63 16.31
CA ALA A 200 12.72 -2.15 16.57
C ALA A 200 12.96 -0.75 16.00
N GLN A 201 12.47 -0.50 14.77
CA GLN A 201 12.51 0.83 14.16
C GLN A 201 11.66 1.86 14.92
N LEU A 202 10.48 1.45 15.39
CA LEU A 202 9.61 2.31 16.21
C LEU A 202 10.28 2.68 17.55
N GLU A 203 11.00 1.76 18.18
CA GLU A 203 11.75 2.05 19.41
C GLU A 203 12.80 3.14 19.21
N LEU A 204 13.53 3.08 18.11
CA LEU A 204 14.55 4.07 17.75
C LEU A 204 13.96 5.43 17.37
N SER A 205 12.69 5.49 17.01
CA SER A 205 12.05 6.72 16.55
C SER A 205 11.59 7.59 17.72
N ARG A 206 11.67 8.91 17.54
CA ARG A 206 11.15 9.90 18.49
C ARG A 206 9.62 9.97 18.46
N ALA A 207 9.03 9.92 17.27
CA ALA A 207 7.61 10.15 17.04
C ALA A 207 7.08 9.32 15.87
N VAL A 208 5.76 9.21 15.77
CA VAL A 208 5.07 8.51 14.68
C VAL A 208 4.26 9.50 13.84
N VAL A 209 4.40 9.41 12.52
CA VAL A 209 3.55 10.13 11.56
C VAL A 209 2.80 9.11 10.70
N VAL A 210 1.48 9.19 10.70
CA VAL A 210 0.61 8.34 9.87
C VAL A 210 0.04 9.16 8.74
N LEU A 211 0.23 8.68 7.50
CA LEU A 211 -0.17 9.35 6.28
C LEU A 211 -1.16 8.49 5.48
N GLY A 212 -2.42 8.92 5.39
CA GLY A 212 -3.43 8.29 4.55
C GLY A 212 -3.91 6.91 5.01
N SER A 213 -3.81 6.60 6.31
CA SER A 213 -4.31 5.35 6.84
C SER A 213 -5.46 5.58 7.81
N SER A 214 -6.60 4.89 7.60
CA SER A 214 -7.69 4.88 8.57
C SER A 214 -7.38 4.10 9.86
N LEU A 215 -6.26 3.34 9.88
CA LEU A 215 -5.81 2.51 11.01
C LEU A 215 -6.86 1.48 11.50
N LYS A 216 -7.85 1.13 10.66
CA LYS A 216 -8.87 0.13 11.01
C LYS A 216 -8.32 -1.29 11.01
N VAL A 217 -7.20 -1.54 10.32
CA VAL A 217 -6.52 -2.84 10.28
C VAL A 217 -5.46 -2.90 11.36
N MET A 218 -5.49 -3.98 12.15
CA MET A 218 -4.60 -4.13 13.33
C MET A 218 -3.12 -4.19 12.96
N SER A 219 -2.77 -4.68 11.76
CA SER A 219 -1.37 -4.78 11.32
C SER A 219 -0.65 -3.42 11.28
N GLY A 220 -1.35 -2.32 10.94
CA GLY A 220 -0.81 -0.96 11.03
C GLY A 220 -1.07 -0.32 12.40
N PHE A 221 -2.28 -0.48 12.94
CA PHE A 221 -2.67 0.17 14.21
C PHE A 221 -1.80 -0.26 15.40
N ARG A 222 -1.23 -1.47 15.38
CA ARG A 222 -0.36 -1.98 16.45
C ARG A 222 0.82 -1.06 16.76
N PHE A 223 1.43 -0.45 15.74
CA PHE A 223 2.57 0.47 15.89
C PHE A 223 2.14 1.79 16.49
N VAL A 224 1.03 2.36 16.05
CA VAL A 224 0.44 3.57 16.65
C VAL A 224 0.04 3.32 18.11
N SER A 225 -0.59 2.17 18.39
CA SER A 225 -0.96 1.79 19.75
C SER A 225 0.27 1.63 20.67
N ALA A 226 1.37 1.08 20.15
CA ALA A 226 2.62 0.96 20.90
C ALA A 226 3.25 2.34 21.17
N ALA A 227 3.31 3.22 20.16
CA ALA A 227 3.80 4.59 20.31
C ALA A 227 3.04 5.35 21.40
N LEU A 228 1.70 5.33 21.32
CA LEU A 228 0.83 5.98 22.32
C LEU A 228 1.01 5.41 23.74
N LYS A 229 1.26 4.10 23.88
CA LYS A 229 1.54 3.47 25.18
C LYS A 229 2.91 3.88 25.73
N SER A 230 3.88 4.09 24.87
CA SER A 230 5.25 4.53 25.24
C SER A 230 5.36 6.06 25.39
N GLY A 231 4.26 6.80 25.26
CA GLY A 231 4.27 8.27 25.36
C GLY A 231 4.99 8.97 24.19
N LYS A 232 5.19 8.27 23.05
CA LYS A 232 5.75 8.90 21.85
C LYS A 232 4.70 9.77 21.18
N PRO A 233 5.05 10.98 20.72
CA PRO A 233 4.14 11.85 19.97
C PRO A 233 3.63 11.17 18.68
N VAL A 234 2.34 11.38 18.37
CA VAL A 234 1.69 10.81 17.19
C VAL A 234 0.99 11.89 16.39
N ALA A 235 1.31 11.99 15.10
CA ALA A 235 0.59 12.81 14.14
C ALA A 235 -0.17 11.93 13.14
N LEU A 236 -1.44 12.25 12.89
CA LEU A 236 -2.29 11.56 11.92
C LEU A 236 -2.73 12.56 10.84
N VAL A 237 -2.44 12.26 9.58
CA VAL A 237 -2.80 13.10 8.43
C VAL A 237 -3.54 12.28 7.39
N GLY A 238 -4.72 12.75 6.98
CA GLY A 238 -5.52 12.09 5.94
C GLY A 238 -6.98 12.48 5.99
N LEU A 239 -7.73 12.12 4.96
CA LEU A 239 -9.16 12.38 4.89
C LEU A 239 -9.95 11.30 5.66
N GLY A 240 -11.04 11.72 6.31
CA GLY A 240 -11.95 10.82 7.00
C GLY A 240 -11.51 10.40 8.41
N SER A 241 -12.20 9.38 8.94
CA SER A 241 -12.00 8.91 10.32
C SER A 241 -10.73 8.04 10.42
N MET A 242 -9.85 8.39 11.35
CA MET A 242 -8.63 7.65 11.68
C MET A 242 -8.72 7.12 13.12
N ARG A 243 -8.48 5.83 13.29
CA ARG A 243 -8.51 5.20 14.63
C ARG A 243 -7.36 5.70 15.47
N GLY A 244 -7.67 6.12 16.71
CA GLY A 244 -6.69 6.65 17.65
C GLY A 244 -6.53 8.17 17.59
N SER A 245 -7.32 8.87 16.74
CA SER A 245 -7.29 10.34 16.64
C SER A 245 -7.57 11.05 17.97
N GLU A 246 -8.36 10.45 18.85
CA GLU A 246 -8.66 10.99 20.18
C GLU A 246 -7.49 11.02 21.15
N ARG A 247 -6.37 10.37 20.78
CA ARG A 247 -5.14 10.25 21.59
C ARG A 247 -3.89 10.78 20.88
N ALA A 248 -4.03 11.20 19.63
CA ALA A 248 -2.94 11.74 18.85
C ALA A 248 -2.66 13.21 19.22
N ASP A 249 -1.41 13.62 19.15
CA ASP A 249 -0.97 14.99 19.47
C ASP A 249 -1.33 15.96 18.34
N LEU A 250 -1.36 15.47 17.10
CA LEU A 250 -1.75 16.24 15.92
C LEU A 250 -2.65 15.42 15.00
N VAL A 251 -3.80 15.98 14.62
CA VAL A 251 -4.72 15.35 13.65
C VAL A 251 -5.07 16.38 12.58
N LEU A 252 -4.75 16.04 11.32
CA LEU A 252 -5.07 16.88 10.16
C LEU A 252 -5.96 16.13 9.18
N HIS A 253 -7.13 16.69 8.91
CA HIS A 253 -8.09 16.17 7.92
C HIS A 253 -7.89 16.88 6.57
N GLU A 254 -6.76 16.60 5.91
CA GLU A 254 -6.29 17.32 4.72
C GLU A 254 -5.88 16.34 3.59
N PRO A 255 -5.96 16.78 2.32
CA PRO A 255 -5.37 16.06 1.19
C PRO A 255 -3.86 15.93 1.34
N LEU A 256 -3.32 14.74 1.09
CA LEU A 256 -1.93 14.44 1.41
C LEU A 256 -0.93 15.11 0.49
N GLY A 257 -1.16 15.09 -0.82
CA GLY A 257 -0.22 15.64 -1.79
C GLY A 257 0.10 17.11 -1.51
N ALA A 258 -0.94 17.95 -1.44
CA ALA A 258 -0.79 19.37 -1.17
C ALA A 258 -0.20 19.64 0.22
N THR A 259 -0.68 18.94 1.25
CA THR A 259 -0.24 19.14 2.64
C THR A 259 1.24 18.78 2.82
N LEU A 260 1.68 17.64 2.28
CA LEU A 260 3.06 17.17 2.41
C LEU A 260 4.02 18.02 1.57
N THR A 261 3.62 18.44 0.36
CA THR A 261 4.42 19.35 -0.47
C THR A 261 4.63 20.69 0.25
N ALA A 262 3.56 21.31 0.77
CA ALA A 262 3.66 22.55 1.52
C ALA A 262 4.46 22.39 2.83
N THR A 263 4.43 21.21 3.46
CA THR A 263 5.29 20.90 4.62
C THR A 263 6.76 20.88 4.22
N CYS A 264 7.11 20.21 3.12
CA CYS A 264 8.48 20.19 2.59
C CYS A 264 8.98 21.62 2.23
N GLU A 265 8.15 22.43 1.57
CA GLU A 265 8.48 23.82 1.24
C GLU A 265 8.81 24.65 2.48
N ARG A 266 8.02 24.51 3.56
CA ARG A 266 8.29 25.18 4.84
C ARG A 266 9.60 24.76 5.50
N LEU A 267 10.00 23.50 5.27
CA LEU A 267 11.27 22.94 5.74
C LEU A 267 12.46 23.27 4.81
N GLY A 268 12.22 24.00 3.71
CA GLY A 268 13.24 24.31 2.71
C GLY A 268 13.66 23.09 1.88
N LEU A 269 12.83 22.03 1.84
CA LEU A 269 13.11 20.80 1.10
C LEU A 269 12.52 20.86 -0.30
N GLN A 270 13.31 20.46 -1.30
CA GLN A 270 12.81 20.35 -2.68
C GLN A 270 12.12 19.00 -2.89
N VAL A 271 10.86 19.05 -3.34
CA VAL A 271 10.10 17.90 -3.77
C VAL A 271 10.39 17.68 -5.26
N GLN A 272 11.15 16.63 -5.59
CA GLN A 272 11.41 16.26 -6.97
C GLN A 272 10.14 15.61 -7.55
N THR A 273 9.60 16.21 -8.60
CA THR A 273 8.54 15.61 -9.41
C THR A 273 9.14 15.15 -10.75
N GLU A 274 8.50 14.20 -11.45
CA GLU A 274 9.00 13.72 -12.77
C GLU A 274 9.26 14.85 -13.78
N ALA A 275 8.58 16.00 -13.65
CA ALA A 275 8.79 17.15 -14.49
C ALA A 275 10.20 17.80 -14.33
N ASN A 276 10.90 17.58 -13.21
CA ASN A 276 12.21 18.17 -12.90
C ASN A 276 13.39 17.20 -13.13
N ALA A 277 13.13 15.97 -13.60
CA ALA A 277 14.16 14.95 -13.82
C ALA A 277 14.76 14.96 -15.24
N THR A 278 14.37 15.92 -16.09
CA THR A 278 14.80 16.03 -17.51
C THR A 278 15.57 17.33 -17.74
N THR A 279 16.54 17.62 -16.88
CA THR A 279 17.55 18.68 -17.17
C THR A 279 18.95 18.19 -16.85
#